data_5868a5a09cde2ca5a48a6c9d1693ba1a
#
_entry.id   5868a5a09cde2ca5a48a6c9d1693ba1a
#
_cell.length_a   1.000
_cell.length_b   1.000
_cell.length_c   1.000
_cell.angle_alpha   90.00
_cell.angle_beta   90.00
_cell.angle_gamma   90.00
#
_symmetry.space_group_name_H-M   'P 1'
#
loop_
_entity.id
_entity.type
_entity.pdbx_description
1 polymer ?
#
loop_
_entity_poly.entity_id
_entity_poly.type
_entity_poly.pdbx_seq_one_letter_code
_entity_poly.pdbx_strand_id
1 'polypeptide(L)'
;MRFIEFMPLDADNAWTNETVMSKADIVERINAVYPLTPVQRTSAPASDYTYDDGRGRIGVIASVTESFCDSCDRIRLGAEGGFRNCLFAPDDTDLRTIIREGGTDDDLAAAMSGSVADKWSGHQINRVHFIRPSKSMSQLGG
;
A
#
# COMPACT_ATOMS: atom_id res chain seq x y z
N MET A 1 -4.01 -8.72 15.83
CA MET A 1 -4.45 -7.36 15.43
C MET A 1 -3.46 -6.78 14.43
N ARG A 2 -3.93 -5.94 13.48
CA ARG A 2 -3.07 -5.23 12.52
C ARG A 2 -3.28 -3.73 12.67
N PHE A 3 -2.17 -2.99 12.77
CA PHE A 3 -2.13 -1.54 12.71
C PHE A 3 -1.60 -1.14 11.34
N ILE A 4 -2.20 -0.13 10.73
CA ILE A 4 -1.77 0.41 9.43
C ILE A 4 -1.57 1.91 9.63
N GLU A 5 -0.42 2.42 9.23
CA GLU A 5 -0.20 3.87 9.23
C GLU A 5 -1.22 4.56 8.33
N PHE A 6 -1.74 5.69 8.80
CA PHE A 6 -2.72 6.47 8.03
C PHE A 6 -2.11 6.96 6.72
N MET A 7 -2.76 6.63 5.62
CA MET A 7 -2.28 6.91 4.26
C MET A 7 -3.06 8.06 3.62
N PRO A 8 -2.44 8.85 2.69
CA PRO A 8 -3.11 9.95 1.98
C PRO A 8 -4.10 9.46 0.90
N LEU A 9 -5.02 8.60 1.28
CA LEU A 9 -6.05 7.98 0.43
C LEU A 9 -7.45 8.12 1.06
N ASP A 10 -7.57 8.97 2.06
CA ASP A 10 -8.82 9.29 2.73
C ASP A 10 -9.70 10.20 1.85
N ALA A 11 -11.02 9.98 1.88
CA ALA A 11 -11.99 10.74 1.10
C ALA A 11 -12.10 12.22 1.53
N ASP A 12 -11.84 12.47 2.82
CA ASP A 12 -12.05 13.78 3.46
C ASP A 12 -10.83 14.72 3.35
N ASN A 13 -9.74 14.27 2.73
CA ASN A 13 -8.47 14.99 2.65
C ASN A 13 -7.90 15.44 4.02
N ALA A 14 -8.16 14.67 5.07
CA ALA A 14 -7.72 14.94 6.43
C ALA A 14 -6.28 14.51 6.71
N TRP A 15 -5.65 13.77 5.79
CA TRP A 15 -4.28 13.28 5.98
C TRP A 15 -3.26 14.41 5.96
N THR A 16 -2.41 14.44 6.99
CA THR A 16 -1.19 15.23 7.07
C THR A 16 -0.09 14.38 7.71
N ASN A 17 1.17 14.79 7.59
CA ASN A 17 2.28 14.07 8.23
C ASN A 17 2.10 14.00 9.76
N GLU A 18 1.52 15.03 10.38
CA GLU A 18 1.28 15.09 11.82
C GLU A 18 0.18 14.13 12.29
N THR A 19 -0.70 13.70 11.37
CA THR A 19 -1.77 12.73 11.69
C THR A 19 -1.29 11.29 11.59
N VAL A 20 -0.08 11.04 11.13
CA VAL A 20 0.50 9.70 11.02
C VAL A 20 1.12 9.29 12.36
N MET A 21 0.58 8.24 12.98
CA MET A 21 1.28 7.55 14.06
C MET A 21 2.25 6.54 13.44
N SER A 22 3.54 6.74 13.65
CA SER A 22 4.58 5.88 13.05
C SER A 22 4.58 4.46 13.63
N LYS A 23 5.13 3.50 12.88
CA LYS A 23 5.36 2.14 13.41
C LYS A 23 6.17 2.18 14.71
N ALA A 24 7.19 3.04 14.78
CA ALA A 24 8.03 3.16 15.97
C ALA A 24 7.18 3.57 17.18
N ASP A 25 6.35 4.62 17.05
CA ASP A 25 5.47 5.08 18.13
C ASP A 25 4.45 4.02 18.54
N ILE A 26 3.85 3.30 17.58
CA ILE A 26 2.89 2.23 17.85
C ILE A 26 3.56 1.11 18.67
N VAL A 27 4.71 0.66 18.20
CA VAL A 27 5.46 -0.44 18.86
C VAL A 27 5.93 -0.01 20.25
N GLU A 28 6.50 1.19 20.40
CA GLU A 28 6.96 1.72 21.68
C GLU A 28 5.82 1.78 22.70
N ARG A 29 4.67 2.35 22.33
CA ARG A 29 3.51 2.47 23.23
C ARG A 29 2.97 1.13 23.68
N ILE A 30 2.90 0.14 22.77
CA ILE A 30 2.41 -1.19 23.12
C ILE A 30 3.46 -1.91 23.99
N ASN A 31 4.73 -1.85 23.60
CA ASN A 31 5.83 -2.51 24.29
C ASN A 31 6.02 -2.00 25.74
N ALA A 32 5.71 -0.72 25.99
CA ALA A 32 5.77 -0.15 27.34
C ALA A 32 4.79 -0.80 28.33
N VAL A 33 3.70 -1.39 27.85
CA VAL A 33 2.67 -2.05 28.67
C VAL A 33 2.70 -3.56 28.50
N TYR A 34 2.92 -4.02 27.29
CA TYR A 34 2.94 -5.43 26.91
C TYR A 34 4.22 -5.71 26.12
N PRO A 35 5.26 -6.26 26.78
CA PRO A 35 6.54 -6.53 26.13
C PRO A 35 6.40 -7.34 24.83
N LEU A 36 7.12 -6.88 23.80
CA LEU A 36 7.05 -7.37 22.43
C LEU A 36 8.41 -7.87 21.96
N THR A 37 8.44 -9.06 21.38
CA THR A 37 9.59 -9.58 20.64
C THR A 37 9.32 -9.52 19.14
N PRO A 38 10.21 -8.88 18.33
CA PRO A 38 10.04 -8.83 16.89
C PRO A 38 10.18 -10.22 16.26
N VAL A 39 9.33 -10.50 15.27
CA VAL A 39 9.41 -11.70 14.44
C VAL A 39 10.28 -11.42 13.22
N GLN A 40 11.03 -12.41 12.76
CA GLN A 40 11.83 -12.27 11.54
C GLN A 40 10.98 -11.79 10.38
N ARG A 41 11.42 -10.74 9.70
CA ARG A 41 10.70 -10.12 8.59
C ARG A 41 10.64 -11.07 7.39
N THR A 42 9.47 -11.13 6.77
CA THR A 42 9.22 -11.79 5.49
C THR A 42 8.95 -10.74 4.40
N SER A 43 8.57 -11.17 3.19
CA SER A 43 8.08 -10.27 2.13
C SER A 43 6.69 -9.67 2.44
N ALA A 44 6.05 -10.08 3.55
CA ALA A 44 4.75 -9.53 3.95
C ALA A 44 4.84 -8.03 4.28
N PRO A 45 3.77 -7.25 3.98
CA PRO A 45 3.75 -5.82 4.26
C PRO A 45 3.88 -5.46 5.74
N ALA A 46 3.46 -6.35 6.64
CA ALA A 46 3.49 -6.12 8.07
C ALA A 46 4.81 -6.57 8.70
N SER A 47 5.33 -5.76 9.62
CA SER A 47 6.29 -6.19 10.62
C SER A 47 5.52 -6.81 11.77
N ASP A 48 5.75 -8.09 12.04
CA ASP A 48 5.05 -8.84 13.08
C ASP A 48 5.85 -8.84 14.38
N TYR A 49 5.14 -8.83 15.51
CA TYR A 49 5.67 -8.91 16.88
C TYR A 49 4.82 -9.89 17.68
N THR A 50 5.46 -10.69 18.54
CA THR A 50 4.78 -11.55 19.50
C THR A 50 4.81 -10.92 20.88
N TYR A 51 3.75 -11.10 21.65
CA TYR A 51 3.77 -10.77 23.07
C TYR A 51 4.63 -11.77 23.82
N ASP A 52 5.49 -11.30 24.73
CA ASP A 52 6.40 -12.15 25.51
C ASP A 52 5.66 -13.11 26.44
N ASP A 53 4.42 -12.79 26.80
CA ASP A 53 3.53 -13.67 27.58
C ASP A 53 2.89 -14.80 26.75
N GLY A 54 3.17 -14.89 25.45
CA GLY A 54 2.68 -15.93 24.56
C GLY A 54 1.20 -15.80 24.15
N ARG A 55 0.48 -14.73 24.54
CA ARG A 55 -0.98 -14.57 24.27
C ARG A 55 -1.33 -14.16 22.87
N GLY A 56 -0.35 -14.03 21.97
CA GLY A 56 -0.64 -13.73 20.57
C GLY A 56 0.38 -12.80 19.92
N ARG A 57 -0.07 -12.17 18.85
CA ARG A 57 0.80 -11.28 18.06
C ARG A 57 0.07 -10.06 17.52
N ILE A 58 0.84 -9.02 17.21
CA ILE A 58 0.42 -7.85 16.44
C ILE A 58 1.24 -7.75 15.17
N GLY A 59 0.72 -7.03 14.19
CA GLY A 59 1.47 -6.64 12.99
C GLY A 59 1.29 -5.15 12.72
N VAL A 60 2.35 -4.49 12.30
CA VAL A 60 2.32 -3.07 11.93
C VAL A 60 2.73 -2.91 10.47
N ILE A 61 1.88 -2.26 9.69
CA ILE A 61 2.13 -1.95 8.27
C ILE A 61 2.57 -0.50 8.18
N ALA A 62 3.89 -0.29 8.09
CA ALA A 62 4.50 1.02 7.97
C ALA A 62 4.46 1.51 6.52
N SER A 63 3.28 1.88 6.05
CA SER A 63 3.07 2.28 4.66
C SER A 63 3.60 3.67 4.33
N VAL A 64 3.89 4.50 5.33
CA VAL A 64 4.34 5.89 5.18
C VAL A 64 5.79 6.07 5.64
N THR A 65 6.10 5.63 6.86
CA THR A 65 7.40 5.92 7.48
C THR A 65 8.50 4.93 7.09
N GLU A 66 8.16 3.66 6.86
CA GLU A 66 9.09 2.61 6.45
C GLU A 66 8.50 1.82 5.28
N SER A 67 8.49 2.42 4.09
CA SER A 67 7.89 1.80 2.91
C SER A 67 8.56 0.46 2.56
N PHE A 68 7.73 -0.50 2.16
CA PHE A 68 8.13 -1.84 1.69
C PHE A 68 8.01 -1.98 0.18
N CYS A 69 8.18 -0.89 -0.56
CA CYS A 69 7.95 -0.80 -2.00
C CYS A 69 8.90 -1.68 -2.81
N ASP A 70 10.13 -1.85 -2.38
CA ASP A 70 11.16 -2.63 -3.09
C ASP A 70 10.80 -4.12 -3.24
N SER A 71 9.95 -4.66 -2.35
CA SER A 71 9.45 -6.03 -2.38
C SER A 71 7.96 -6.13 -2.72
N CYS A 72 7.36 -5.05 -3.23
CA CYS A 72 5.93 -5.00 -3.46
C CYS A 72 5.54 -5.57 -4.84
N ASP A 73 4.88 -6.72 -4.83
CA ASP A 73 4.35 -7.42 -6.00
C ASP A 73 2.85 -7.17 -6.27
N ARG A 74 2.22 -6.26 -5.50
CA ARG A 74 0.77 -6.04 -5.56
C ARG A 74 0.36 -5.21 -6.76
N ILE A 75 -0.72 -5.64 -7.39
CA ILE A 75 -1.46 -4.94 -8.43
C ILE A 75 -2.94 -4.89 -8.04
N ARG A 76 -3.72 -4.05 -8.70
CA ARG A 76 -5.16 -3.95 -8.51
C ARG A 76 -5.86 -3.84 -9.86
N LEU A 77 -7.06 -4.45 -9.93
CA LEU A 77 -7.99 -4.25 -11.03
C LEU A 77 -9.27 -3.65 -10.45
N GLY A 78 -9.61 -2.45 -10.86
CA GLY A 78 -10.85 -1.79 -10.48
C GLY A 78 -12.06 -2.34 -11.25
N ALA A 79 -13.25 -2.19 -10.68
CA ALA A 79 -14.50 -2.63 -11.31
C ALA A 79 -14.77 -1.93 -12.64
N GLU A 80 -14.24 -0.75 -12.84
CA GLU A 80 -14.31 0.02 -14.08
C GLU A 80 -13.29 -0.42 -15.14
N GLY A 81 -12.46 -1.45 -14.87
CA GLY A 81 -11.45 -1.96 -15.79
C GLY A 81 -10.13 -1.22 -15.78
N GLY A 82 -9.89 -0.36 -14.80
CA GLY A 82 -8.60 0.29 -14.57
C GLY A 82 -7.62 -0.66 -13.89
N PHE A 83 -6.46 -0.89 -14.49
CA PHE A 83 -5.37 -1.67 -13.91
C PHE A 83 -4.33 -0.75 -13.28
N ARG A 84 -4.06 -0.97 -11.99
CA ARG A 84 -3.18 -0.15 -11.18
C ARG A 84 -2.00 -0.94 -10.66
N ASN A 85 -0.80 -0.51 -10.99
CA ASN A 85 0.46 -1.15 -10.58
C ASN A 85 0.89 -0.77 -9.15
N CYS A 86 0.45 0.38 -8.64
CA CYS A 86 0.76 0.87 -7.30
C CYS A 86 -0.48 1.53 -6.68
N LEU A 87 -0.68 1.37 -5.37
CA LEU A 87 -1.76 2.03 -4.63
C LEU A 87 -1.72 3.56 -4.80
N PHE A 88 -0.52 4.12 -4.89
CA PHE A 88 -0.26 5.55 -5.04
C PHE A 88 0.01 5.98 -6.48
N ALA A 89 -0.25 5.13 -7.47
CA ALA A 89 -0.15 5.54 -8.87
C ALA A 89 -1.15 6.69 -9.15
N PRO A 90 -0.75 7.74 -9.88
CA PRO A 90 -1.65 8.83 -10.23
C PRO A 90 -2.80 8.35 -11.13
N ASP A 91 -2.49 7.47 -12.07
CA ASP A 91 -3.39 7.00 -13.12
C ASP A 91 -3.48 5.48 -13.18
N ASP A 92 -4.55 4.98 -13.81
CA ASP A 92 -4.74 3.58 -14.12
C ASP A 92 -4.47 3.31 -15.60
N THR A 93 -4.02 2.10 -15.94
CA THR A 93 -4.03 1.60 -17.31
C THR A 93 -5.44 1.13 -17.66
N ASP A 94 -6.07 1.72 -18.67
CA ASP A 94 -7.46 1.40 -19.06
C ASP A 94 -7.51 0.11 -19.90
N LEU A 95 -7.76 -1.01 -19.23
CA LEU A 95 -7.94 -2.30 -19.90
C LEU A 95 -9.34 -2.43 -20.51
N ARG A 96 -10.34 -1.72 -20.00
CA ARG A 96 -11.71 -1.79 -20.49
C ARG A 96 -11.81 -1.31 -21.93
N THR A 97 -11.16 -0.22 -22.28
CA THR A 97 -11.16 0.32 -23.64
C THR A 97 -10.54 -0.68 -24.61
N ILE A 98 -9.42 -1.33 -24.25
CA ILE A 98 -8.80 -2.37 -25.08
C ILE A 98 -9.80 -3.47 -25.40
N ILE A 99 -10.51 -3.99 -24.38
CA ILE A 99 -11.52 -5.05 -24.55
C ILE A 99 -12.68 -4.59 -25.45
N ARG A 100 -13.19 -3.39 -25.22
CA ARG A 100 -14.38 -2.87 -25.94
C ARG A 100 -14.10 -2.52 -27.39
N GLU A 101 -12.87 -2.18 -27.72
CA GLU A 101 -12.42 -1.90 -29.09
C GLU A 101 -11.98 -3.16 -29.84
N GLY A 102 -12.15 -4.34 -29.23
CA GLY A 102 -11.85 -5.64 -29.86
C GLY A 102 -10.36 -6.01 -29.78
N GLY A 103 -9.64 -5.45 -28.83
CA GLY A 103 -8.25 -5.84 -28.55
C GLY A 103 -8.13 -7.31 -28.15
N THR A 104 -6.98 -7.89 -28.40
CA THR A 104 -6.65 -9.28 -28.14
C THR A 104 -6.13 -9.49 -26.71
N ASP A 105 -6.01 -10.76 -26.30
CA ASP A 105 -5.36 -11.10 -25.03
C ASP A 105 -3.89 -10.67 -25.01
N ASP A 106 -3.21 -10.66 -26.16
CA ASP A 106 -1.83 -10.17 -26.28
C ASP A 106 -1.76 -8.65 -26.05
N ASP A 107 -2.74 -7.88 -26.50
CA ASP A 107 -2.83 -6.44 -26.25
C ASP A 107 -3.03 -6.15 -24.76
N LEU A 108 -3.88 -6.93 -24.08
CA LEU A 108 -4.07 -6.84 -22.64
C LEU A 108 -2.80 -7.20 -21.88
N ALA A 109 -2.15 -8.31 -22.27
CA ALA A 109 -0.90 -8.74 -21.63
C ALA A 109 0.21 -7.70 -21.82
N ALA A 110 0.31 -7.09 -22.99
CA ALA A 110 1.27 -6.02 -23.26
C ALA A 110 1.01 -4.77 -22.40
N ALA A 111 -0.26 -4.33 -22.31
CA ALA A 111 -0.65 -3.18 -21.49
C ALA A 111 -0.37 -3.42 -20.00
N MET A 112 -0.71 -4.59 -19.47
CA MET A 112 -0.45 -4.96 -18.07
C MET A 112 1.06 -5.05 -17.80
N SER A 113 1.81 -5.69 -18.69
CA SER A 113 3.26 -5.84 -18.54
C SER A 113 3.98 -4.50 -18.61
N GLY A 114 3.57 -3.60 -19.51
CA GLY A 114 4.07 -2.23 -19.59
C GLY A 114 3.81 -1.47 -18.28
N SER A 115 2.58 -1.54 -17.76
CA SER A 115 2.24 -0.91 -16.49
C SER A 115 3.08 -1.43 -15.32
N VAL A 116 3.34 -2.74 -15.29
CA VAL A 116 4.19 -3.34 -14.24
C VAL A 116 5.66 -2.92 -14.40
N ALA A 117 6.16 -2.82 -15.63
CA ALA A 117 7.52 -2.36 -15.91
C ALA A 117 7.74 -0.91 -15.45
N ASP A 118 6.71 -0.07 -15.56
CA ASP A 118 6.71 1.33 -15.11
C ASP A 118 6.47 1.48 -13.59
N LYS A 119 6.37 0.38 -12.86
CA LYS A 119 6.13 0.42 -11.42
C LYS A 119 7.31 1.07 -10.71
N TRP A 120 7.04 2.17 -10.04
CA TRP A 120 8.06 2.91 -9.31
C TRP A 120 8.61 2.11 -8.13
N SER A 121 9.90 2.23 -7.89
CA SER A 121 10.59 1.67 -6.73
C SER A 121 10.32 2.47 -5.45
N GLY A 122 9.07 2.80 -5.19
CA GLY A 122 8.64 3.50 -3.97
C GLY A 122 7.57 4.55 -4.22
N HIS A 123 6.69 4.72 -3.22
CA HIS A 123 5.79 5.85 -3.21
C HIS A 123 6.55 7.13 -2.85
N GLN A 124 6.09 8.26 -3.35
CA GLN A 124 6.73 9.57 -3.19
C GLN A 124 6.11 10.39 -2.03
N ILE A 125 5.44 9.75 -1.05
CA ILE A 125 4.64 10.42 0.00
C ILE A 125 5.44 11.49 0.76
N ASN A 126 6.72 11.23 1.02
CA ASN A 126 7.58 12.16 1.77
C ASN A 126 8.44 13.05 0.86
N ARG A 127 8.10 13.16 -0.44
CA ARG A 127 8.85 13.99 -1.39
C ARG A 127 8.03 15.22 -1.80
N VAL A 128 8.72 16.29 -2.16
CA VAL A 128 8.13 17.57 -2.61
C VAL A 128 7.20 17.40 -3.82
N HIS A 129 7.38 16.34 -4.62
CA HIS A 129 6.61 16.06 -5.82
C HIS A 129 5.52 14.99 -5.64
N PHE A 130 5.18 14.63 -4.40
CA PHE A 130 4.12 13.66 -4.18
C PHE A 130 2.78 14.19 -4.70
N ILE A 131 2.23 13.48 -5.67
CA ILE A 131 0.88 13.73 -6.18
C ILE A 131 -0.05 12.74 -5.51
N ARG A 132 -1.02 13.24 -4.75
CA ARG A 132 -2.02 12.42 -4.11
C ARG A 132 -2.91 11.76 -5.19
N PRO A 133 -3.15 10.43 -5.11
CA PRO A 133 -4.09 9.78 -6.02
C PRO A 133 -5.48 10.41 -5.94
N SER A 134 -6.16 10.51 -7.07
CA SER A 134 -7.53 11.04 -7.15
C SER A 134 -8.58 10.10 -6.54
N LYS A 135 -8.25 8.80 -6.40
CA LYS A 135 -9.14 7.77 -5.86
C LYS A 135 -8.88 7.55 -4.37
N SER A 136 -9.94 7.49 -3.59
CA SER A 136 -9.88 7.10 -2.17
C SER A 136 -9.69 5.58 -2.02
N MET A 137 -9.35 5.13 -0.79
CA MET A 137 -9.14 3.71 -0.48
C MET A 137 -10.37 2.87 -0.83
N SER A 138 -11.59 3.35 -0.55
CA SER A 138 -12.85 2.65 -0.87
C SER A 138 -13.06 2.43 -2.36
N GLN A 139 -12.56 3.32 -3.21
CA GLN A 139 -12.62 3.19 -4.67
C GLN A 139 -11.53 2.27 -5.23
N LEU A 140 -10.50 1.99 -4.44
CA LEU A 140 -9.38 1.13 -4.80
C LEU A 140 -9.53 -0.31 -4.29
N GLY A 141 -10.71 -0.68 -3.74
CA GLY A 141 -11.01 -2.02 -3.25
C GLY A 141 -10.40 -2.32 -1.89
N GLY A 142 -10.28 -1.32 -1.03
CA GLY A 142 -9.81 -1.44 0.36
C GLY A 142 -10.92 -1.31 1.36
#